data_ba1ec55600d43fb41707eb4c4401feb6
#
_entry.id   ba1ec55600d43fb41707eb4c4401feb6
#
_cell.length_a   1.000
_cell.length_b   1.000
_cell.length_c   1.000
_cell.angle_alpha   90.00
_cell.angle_beta   90.00
_cell.angle_gamma   90.00
#
_symmetry.space_group_name_H-M   'P 1'
#
loop_
_entity.id
_entity.type
_entity.pdbx_description
1 polymer ?
#
loop_
_entity_poly.entity_id
_entity_poly.type
_entity_poly.pdbx_seq_one_letter_code
_entity_poly.pdbx_strand_id
1 'polypeptide(L)'
;MQVKGARAPDTPATPGQPLPINPPIAPSQHPAFAHQTRAPAVTTRTPIAVEVKTRSLDHPWGLAFLGDGKLLVTEKPGAMRVIDMASGEPVAGVNGVPKVVYGGDAGLLDVVTDPAFAQNRTIYFTYVEPRGDPDNGIVVAKAKLSPPKDGGNTAPMYKLDDIVTLLRVDPAVPQQAHYGSRLLFDRQGYLYVSLGERFFYPTRGEAQSLYSHLGKILRITTDGKPAPGNPFNVDQQLEDHYRAEIWSYGQRNPQALAIEPLTGELWEGEHGPQGGDEINHIRRSANYGWPLVAYGKNYDGTPVNGGKTQMPGTEQPRYYWDPTIAPGGMDFYTADLIPEWKNNLFVAALAGQHLARLVLRGDEVIGEERLLQDQHQRIRDVKQGPDGALWVITDAAAGRLIRLAPK
;
A
#
# COMPACT_ATOMS: atom_id res chain seq x y z
N MET A 1 -15.37 -7.20 -2.91
CA MET A 1 -16.20 -7.04 -4.13
C MET A 1 -15.29 -7.23 -5.33
N GLN A 2 -15.57 -8.20 -6.24
CA GLN A 2 -14.78 -8.34 -7.47
C GLN A 2 -15.20 -7.25 -8.45
N VAL A 3 -14.29 -6.35 -8.79
CA VAL A 3 -14.52 -5.35 -9.84
C VAL A 3 -14.51 -6.06 -11.19
N LYS A 4 -15.66 -6.10 -11.87
CA LYS A 4 -15.75 -6.70 -13.21
C LYS A 4 -14.86 -5.94 -14.19
N GLY A 5 -14.05 -6.69 -14.97
CA GLY A 5 -13.24 -6.12 -16.05
C GLY A 5 -11.88 -5.55 -15.64
N ALA A 6 -11.48 -5.65 -14.36
CA ALA A 6 -10.20 -5.15 -13.89
C ALA A 6 -8.99 -5.88 -14.50
N ARG A 7 -9.11 -7.20 -14.76
CA ARG A 7 -8.04 -7.94 -15.43
C ARG A 7 -7.96 -7.56 -16.90
N ALA A 8 -6.80 -7.11 -17.32
CA ALA A 8 -6.51 -6.76 -18.71
C ALA A 8 -6.55 -8.01 -19.63
N PRO A 9 -6.83 -7.83 -20.93
CA PRO A 9 -6.71 -8.88 -21.93
C PRO A 9 -5.30 -9.49 -21.97
N ASP A 10 -5.20 -10.79 -22.25
CA ASP A 10 -3.91 -11.50 -22.44
C ASP A 10 -3.29 -11.21 -23.84
N THR A 11 -3.77 -10.20 -24.54
CA THR A 11 -3.25 -9.79 -25.84
C THR A 11 -1.83 -9.25 -25.69
N PRO A 12 -0.86 -9.71 -26.51
CA PRO A 12 0.49 -9.19 -26.46
C PRO A 12 0.55 -7.66 -26.66
N ALA A 13 1.45 -7.02 -25.94
CA ALA A 13 1.71 -5.61 -26.10
C ALA A 13 2.41 -5.31 -27.42
N THR A 14 2.02 -4.24 -28.11
CA THR A 14 2.76 -3.69 -29.25
C THR A 14 3.75 -2.65 -28.70
N PRO A 15 5.06 -2.83 -28.94
CA PRO A 15 6.06 -1.87 -28.47
C PRO A 15 5.73 -0.42 -28.88
N GLY A 16 5.82 0.51 -27.92
CA GLY A 16 5.54 1.91 -28.14
C GLY A 16 4.04 2.30 -28.19
N GLN A 17 3.12 1.31 -28.17
CA GLN A 17 1.69 1.56 -28.02
C GLN A 17 1.28 1.29 -26.56
N PRO A 18 0.21 1.93 -26.05
CA PRO A 18 -0.32 1.60 -24.74
C PRO A 18 -0.73 0.12 -24.62
N LEU A 19 -0.56 -0.43 -23.42
CA LEU A 19 -0.98 -1.80 -23.14
C LEU A 19 -2.48 -2.02 -23.43
N PRO A 20 -2.88 -3.20 -23.93
CA PRO A 20 -4.29 -3.55 -24.09
C PRO A 20 -5.04 -3.48 -22.76
N ILE A 21 -6.23 -2.92 -22.78
CA ILE A 21 -7.14 -2.85 -21.62
C ILE A 21 -8.57 -3.27 -22.04
N ASN A 22 -9.38 -3.59 -21.06
CA ASN A 22 -10.83 -3.64 -21.24
C ASN A 22 -11.37 -2.22 -21.48
N PRO A 23 -12.59 -2.07 -22.04
CA PRO A 23 -13.17 -0.74 -22.23
C PRO A 23 -13.16 0.10 -20.95
N PRO A 24 -12.81 1.39 -21.03
CA PRO A 24 -12.83 2.29 -19.89
C PRO A 24 -14.22 2.33 -19.22
N ILE A 25 -14.23 2.46 -17.90
CA ILE A 25 -15.47 2.60 -17.12
C ILE A 25 -16.06 4.01 -17.28
N ALA A 26 -15.19 5.01 -17.39
CA ALA A 26 -15.56 6.42 -17.54
C ALA A 26 -14.99 7.04 -18.85
N PRO A 27 -15.45 6.59 -20.03
CA PRO A 27 -14.84 6.95 -21.31
C PRO A 27 -14.99 8.46 -21.68
N SER A 28 -15.86 9.19 -20.98
CA SER A 28 -16.02 10.63 -21.16
C SER A 28 -15.04 11.47 -20.32
N GLN A 29 -14.27 10.85 -19.43
CA GLN A 29 -13.24 11.53 -18.67
C GLN A 29 -11.91 11.49 -19.43
N HIS A 30 -11.18 12.59 -19.38
CA HIS A 30 -9.93 12.74 -20.12
C HIS A 30 -8.79 13.13 -19.17
N PRO A 31 -7.55 12.71 -19.47
CA PRO A 31 -6.39 13.08 -18.67
C PRO A 31 -6.20 14.61 -18.65
N ALA A 32 -5.72 15.14 -17.52
CA ALA A 32 -5.43 16.56 -17.35
C ALA A 32 -4.18 17.00 -18.13
N PHE A 33 -3.27 16.08 -18.38
CA PHE A 33 -2.02 16.30 -19.14
C PHE A 33 -1.60 15.01 -19.87
N ALA A 34 -0.63 15.17 -20.78
CA ALA A 34 -0.08 14.04 -21.53
C ALA A 34 0.55 12.99 -20.59
N HIS A 35 0.46 11.72 -20.95
CA HIS A 35 1.02 10.58 -20.21
C HIS A 35 0.46 10.34 -18.79
N GLN A 36 -0.58 11.04 -18.39
CA GLN A 36 -1.25 10.79 -17.08
C GLN A 36 -1.93 9.41 -17.02
N THR A 37 -2.16 8.77 -18.14
CA THR A 37 -2.71 7.42 -18.29
C THR A 37 -2.20 6.79 -19.56
N ARG A 38 -2.30 5.46 -19.69
CA ARG A 38 -2.03 4.75 -20.95
C ARG A 38 -0.62 5.00 -21.49
N ALA A 39 0.39 4.98 -20.62
CA ALA A 39 1.79 5.08 -21.04
C ALA A 39 2.16 3.98 -22.06
N PRO A 40 3.12 4.25 -22.97
CA PRO A 40 3.58 3.25 -23.93
C PRO A 40 4.07 1.96 -23.27
N ALA A 41 3.76 0.82 -23.89
CA ALA A 41 4.24 -0.47 -23.43
C ALA A 41 5.77 -0.54 -23.54
N VAL A 42 6.39 -0.99 -22.45
CA VAL A 42 7.81 -1.34 -22.38
C VAL A 42 7.96 -2.80 -21.96
N THR A 43 9.14 -3.38 -22.19
CA THR A 43 9.38 -4.80 -21.89
C THR A 43 10.74 -4.95 -21.24
N THR A 44 10.81 -5.72 -20.16
CA THR A 44 12.04 -6.18 -19.55
C THR A 44 12.78 -7.10 -20.49
N ARG A 45 14.05 -6.83 -20.78
CA ARG A 45 14.89 -7.62 -21.70
C ARG A 45 15.67 -8.71 -20.97
N THR A 46 16.05 -8.46 -19.72
CA THR A 46 16.67 -9.46 -18.86
C THR A 46 15.69 -10.62 -18.63
N PRO A 47 16.05 -11.87 -18.95
CA PRO A 47 15.20 -13.02 -18.66
C PRO A 47 14.96 -13.16 -17.17
N ILE A 48 13.69 -13.16 -16.74
CA ILE A 48 13.29 -13.19 -15.33
C ILE A 48 12.90 -14.62 -14.93
N ALA A 49 13.50 -15.12 -13.84
CA ALA A 49 13.03 -16.27 -13.11
C ALA A 49 11.91 -15.83 -12.15
N VAL A 50 10.81 -16.56 -12.14
CA VAL A 50 9.69 -16.40 -11.21
C VAL A 50 9.67 -17.61 -10.30
N GLU A 51 10.15 -17.45 -9.08
CA GLU A 51 10.26 -18.53 -8.10
C GLU A 51 9.13 -18.44 -7.08
N VAL A 52 8.18 -19.37 -7.09
CA VAL A 52 7.18 -19.47 -6.02
C VAL A 52 7.83 -20.15 -4.82
N LYS A 53 8.16 -19.38 -3.81
CA LYS A 53 8.88 -19.83 -2.61
C LYS A 53 7.98 -20.61 -1.66
N THR A 54 6.73 -20.17 -1.45
CA THR A 54 5.72 -20.91 -0.71
C THR A 54 4.30 -20.61 -1.20
N ARG A 55 3.34 -21.49 -0.85
CA ARG A 55 1.88 -21.34 -1.15
C ARG A 55 1.03 -21.53 0.11
N SER A 56 1.65 -21.43 1.28
CA SER A 56 1.02 -21.77 2.57
C SER A 56 0.59 -20.57 3.41
N LEU A 57 0.53 -19.36 2.82
CA LEU A 57 0.13 -18.15 3.50
C LEU A 57 -1.39 -17.95 3.44
N ASP A 58 -1.98 -17.40 4.51
CA ASP A 58 -3.41 -17.14 4.58
C ASP A 58 -3.68 -15.63 4.43
N HIS A 59 -4.12 -15.21 3.23
CA HIS A 59 -4.40 -13.80 2.91
C HIS A 59 -3.28 -12.86 3.42
N PRO A 60 -2.01 -13.07 2.99
CA PRO A 60 -0.92 -12.21 3.42
C PRO A 60 -1.14 -10.76 3.00
N TRP A 61 -0.77 -9.79 3.88
CA TRP A 61 -1.02 -8.38 3.62
C TRP A 61 0.24 -7.53 3.53
N GLY A 62 1.18 -7.64 4.43
CA GLY A 62 2.45 -6.92 4.45
C GLY A 62 3.63 -7.86 4.62
N LEU A 63 4.80 -7.44 4.16
CA LEU A 63 6.05 -8.16 4.34
C LEU A 63 7.19 -7.23 4.75
N ALA A 64 8.07 -7.70 5.65
CA ALA A 64 9.23 -6.95 6.13
C ALA A 64 10.44 -7.88 6.27
N PHE A 65 11.62 -7.42 5.84
CA PHE A 65 12.87 -8.18 5.96
C PHE A 65 13.46 -8.01 7.36
N LEU A 66 13.75 -9.14 8.03
CA LEU A 66 14.26 -9.16 9.40
C LEU A 66 15.79 -9.16 9.51
N GLY A 67 16.48 -9.25 8.37
CA GLY A 67 17.89 -9.63 8.33
C GLY A 67 18.08 -11.15 8.53
N ASP A 68 19.33 -11.61 8.57
CA ASP A 68 19.69 -13.04 8.76
C ASP A 68 18.97 -14.02 7.81
N GLY A 69 18.66 -13.56 6.59
CA GLY A 69 17.96 -14.38 5.60
C GLY A 69 16.50 -14.68 5.91
N LYS A 70 15.85 -13.88 6.78
CA LYS A 70 14.44 -14.06 7.17
C LYS A 70 13.59 -12.87 6.80
N LEU A 71 12.31 -13.14 6.55
CA LEU A 71 11.28 -12.12 6.40
C LEU A 71 10.06 -12.43 7.28
N LEU A 72 9.33 -11.39 7.66
CA LEU A 72 8.08 -11.44 8.41
C LEU A 72 6.93 -11.13 7.46
N VAL A 73 5.87 -11.94 7.52
CA VAL A 73 4.63 -11.70 6.77
C VAL A 73 3.48 -11.61 7.76
N THR A 74 2.62 -10.61 7.58
CA THR A 74 1.33 -10.52 8.27
C THR A 74 0.26 -11.23 7.45
N GLU A 75 -0.60 -11.97 8.15
CA GLU A 75 -1.77 -12.64 7.59
C GLU A 75 -3.04 -11.97 8.12
N LYS A 76 -3.95 -11.56 7.24
CA LYS A 76 -5.16 -10.81 7.60
C LYS A 76 -5.99 -11.43 8.73
N PRO A 77 -6.13 -12.78 8.85
CA PRO A 77 -6.85 -13.38 9.97
C PRO A 77 -6.27 -13.10 11.37
N GLY A 78 -5.08 -12.51 11.46
CA GLY A 78 -4.46 -12.13 12.73
C GLY A 78 -3.24 -12.98 13.10
N ALA A 79 -2.52 -13.52 12.13
CA ALA A 79 -1.27 -14.23 12.34
C ALA A 79 -0.07 -13.47 11.73
N MET A 80 1.12 -13.75 12.26
CA MET A 80 2.39 -13.38 11.65
C MET A 80 3.24 -14.62 11.45
N ARG A 81 3.93 -14.71 10.31
CA ARG A 81 4.84 -15.80 9.95
C ARG A 81 6.23 -15.30 9.70
N VAL A 82 7.22 -15.96 10.26
CA VAL A 82 8.63 -15.78 9.91
C VAL A 82 9.00 -16.83 8.88
N ILE A 83 9.53 -16.40 7.75
CA ILE A 83 9.86 -17.24 6.59
C ILE A 83 11.37 -17.17 6.36
N ASP A 84 11.98 -18.32 6.13
CA ASP A 84 13.35 -18.40 5.65
C ASP A 84 13.40 -18.09 4.15
N MET A 85 14.19 -17.08 3.76
CA MET A 85 14.23 -16.60 2.37
C MET A 85 14.84 -17.61 1.40
N ALA A 86 15.76 -18.45 1.85
CA ALA A 86 16.43 -19.42 0.99
C ALA A 86 15.48 -20.56 0.61
N SER A 87 14.87 -21.20 1.60
CA SER A 87 13.91 -22.29 1.38
C SER A 87 12.53 -21.82 0.96
N GLY A 88 12.09 -20.64 1.45
CA GLY A 88 10.72 -20.13 1.32
C GLY A 88 9.74 -20.72 2.33
N GLU A 89 10.20 -21.56 3.24
CA GLU A 89 9.34 -22.21 4.22
C GLU A 89 9.09 -21.32 5.43
N PRO A 90 7.85 -21.30 5.95
CA PRO A 90 7.55 -20.72 7.26
C PRO A 90 8.29 -21.50 8.35
N VAL A 91 9.24 -20.85 9.01
CA VAL A 91 10.10 -21.47 10.04
C VAL A 91 9.58 -21.20 11.45
N ALA A 92 8.74 -20.20 11.65
CA ALA A 92 8.14 -19.90 12.94
C ALA A 92 6.85 -19.06 12.79
N GLY A 93 5.93 -19.20 13.74
CA GLY A 93 4.86 -18.25 13.99
C GLY A 93 5.30 -17.17 14.98
N VAL A 94 4.38 -16.23 15.28
CA VAL A 94 4.60 -15.15 16.24
C VAL A 94 3.47 -15.14 17.26
N ASN A 95 3.82 -15.29 18.55
CA ASN A 95 2.89 -15.18 19.67
C ASN A 95 2.67 -13.73 20.09
N GLY A 96 1.53 -13.44 20.70
CA GLY A 96 1.22 -12.11 21.24
C GLY A 96 0.64 -11.13 20.21
N VAL A 97 0.33 -11.57 19.01
CA VAL A 97 -0.39 -10.74 18.03
C VAL A 97 -1.76 -10.35 18.60
N PRO A 98 -2.16 -9.07 18.61
CA PRO A 98 -3.46 -8.63 19.09
C PRO A 98 -4.61 -9.31 18.34
N LYS A 99 -5.75 -9.47 19.03
CA LYS A 99 -6.98 -9.89 18.34
C LYS A 99 -7.42 -8.82 17.34
N VAL A 100 -7.81 -9.26 16.16
CA VAL A 100 -8.24 -8.37 15.08
C VAL A 100 -9.70 -8.59 14.72
N VAL A 101 -10.38 -7.55 14.24
CA VAL A 101 -11.59 -7.70 13.44
C VAL A 101 -11.16 -8.24 12.08
N TYR A 102 -11.71 -9.38 11.66
CA TYR A 102 -11.41 -9.98 10.37
C TYR A 102 -12.66 -10.08 9.49
N GLY A 103 -12.59 -9.57 8.28
CA GLY A 103 -13.65 -9.58 7.27
C GLY A 103 -13.53 -8.40 6.32
N GLY A 104 -14.02 -8.54 5.10
CA GLY A 104 -13.83 -7.51 4.08
C GLY A 104 -12.35 -7.15 3.88
N ASP A 105 -12.02 -5.86 4.07
CA ASP A 105 -10.63 -5.39 4.05
C ASP A 105 -9.98 -5.40 5.45
N ALA A 106 -10.75 -5.67 6.52
CA ALA A 106 -10.26 -5.67 7.90
C ALA A 106 -9.36 -6.88 8.20
N GLY A 107 -8.46 -6.71 9.16
CA GLY A 107 -7.56 -7.76 9.62
C GLY A 107 -6.32 -7.23 10.31
N LEU A 108 -5.29 -8.07 10.38
CA LEU A 108 -3.91 -7.67 10.59
C LEU A 108 -3.37 -7.21 9.22
N LEU A 109 -2.84 -5.99 9.16
CA LEU A 109 -2.56 -5.34 7.89
C LEU A 109 -1.05 -5.18 7.68
N ASP A 110 -0.51 -3.99 7.63
CA ASP A 110 0.90 -3.79 7.29
C ASP A 110 1.86 -4.06 8.43
N VAL A 111 3.13 -4.30 8.08
CA VAL A 111 4.26 -4.40 8.99
C VAL A 111 5.52 -3.83 8.36
N VAL A 112 6.27 -3.05 9.16
CA VAL A 112 7.61 -2.57 8.79
C VAL A 112 8.56 -2.75 9.96
N THR A 113 9.83 -2.96 9.66
CA THR A 113 10.90 -2.94 10.66
C THR A 113 11.33 -1.53 10.98
N ASP A 114 11.73 -1.28 12.22
CA ASP A 114 12.42 -0.04 12.60
C ASP A 114 13.69 0.13 11.77
N PRO A 115 14.07 1.34 11.36
CA PRO A 115 15.36 1.58 10.67
C PRO A 115 16.58 1.04 11.42
N ALA A 116 16.50 0.95 12.76
CA ALA A 116 17.52 0.35 13.63
C ALA A 116 17.15 -1.07 14.11
N PHE A 117 16.34 -1.82 13.34
CA PHE A 117 15.82 -3.14 13.74
C PHE A 117 16.91 -4.14 14.16
N ALA A 118 18.06 -4.13 13.50
CA ALA A 118 19.18 -5.01 13.88
C ALA A 118 19.62 -4.82 15.33
N GLN A 119 19.47 -3.61 15.88
CA GLN A 119 19.86 -3.25 17.25
C GLN A 119 18.69 -3.35 18.25
N ASN A 120 17.49 -2.89 17.86
CA ASN A 120 16.37 -2.72 18.78
C ASN A 120 15.25 -3.76 18.62
N ARG A 121 15.26 -4.54 17.53
CA ARG A 121 14.27 -5.58 17.23
C ARG A 121 12.83 -5.05 17.19
N THR A 122 12.62 -3.77 16.96
CA THR A 122 11.30 -3.14 16.94
C THR A 122 10.65 -3.29 15.57
N ILE A 123 9.37 -3.67 15.56
CA ILE A 123 8.50 -3.63 14.38
C ILE A 123 7.34 -2.67 14.63
N TYR A 124 6.81 -2.11 13.54
CA TYR A 124 5.58 -1.32 13.54
C TYR A 124 4.56 -2.04 12.68
N PHE A 125 3.31 -2.08 13.12
CA PHE A 125 2.25 -2.80 12.41
C PHE A 125 0.90 -2.12 12.58
N THR A 126 0.01 -2.39 11.65
CA THR A 126 -1.36 -1.91 11.68
C THR A 126 -2.33 -3.09 11.77
N TYR A 127 -3.41 -2.88 12.51
CA TYR A 127 -4.49 -3.86 12.62
C TYR A 127 -5.82 -3.17 12.89
N VAL A 128 -6.91 -3.89 12.71
CA VAL A 128 -8.27 -3.41 12.99
C VAL A 128 -8.74 -3.98 14.32
N GLU A 129 -9.10 -3.09 15.26
CA GLU A 129 -9.69 -3.45 16.55
C GLU A 129 -11.17 -3.10 16.61
N PRO A 130 -12.00 -3.81 17.43
CA PRO A 130 -13.36 -3.38 17.74
C PRO A 130 -13.35 -2.10 18.59
N ARG A 131 -14.29 -1.20 18.32
CA ARG A 131 -14.44 0.10 19.03
C ARG A 131 -15.85 0.28 19.62
N GLY A 132 -16.53 -0.81 19.93
CA GLY A 132 -17.94 -0.90 20.23
C GLY A 132 -18.72 -1.47 19.05
N ASP A 133 -19.81 -2.21 19.30
CA ASP A 133 -20.60 -2.84 18.23
C ASP A 133 -21.53 -1.81 17.57
N PRO A 134 -21.49 -1.66 16.24
CA PRO A 134 -20.72 -2.41 15.23
C PRO A 134 -19.38 -1.76 14.84
N ASP A 135 -18.92 -0.72 15.52
CA ASP A 135 -17.80 0.10 15.11
C ASP A 135 -16.44 -0.61 15.25
N ASN A 136 -15.54 -0.29 14.34
CA ASN A 136 -14.18 -0.76 14.31
C ASN A 136 -13.23 0.34 13.81
N GLY A 137 -11.94 0.22 14.14
CA GLY A 137 -10.97 1.23 13.78
C GLY A 137 -9.56 0.68 13.66
N ILE A 138 -8.72 1.40 12.92
CA ILE A 138 -7.32 1.08 12.73
C ILE A 138 -6.53 1.46 13.98
N VAL A 139 -5.60 0.60 14.34
CA VAL A 139 -4.55 0.85 15.32
C VAL A 139 -3.20 0.82 14.62
N VAL A 140 -2.37 1.80 14.91
CA VAL A 140 -0.93 1.76 14.62
C VAL A 140 -0.23 1.40 15.91
N ALA A 141 0.55 0.34 15.92
CA ALA A 141 1.28 -0.14 17.09
C ALA A 141 2.73 -0.44 16.77
N LYS A 142 3.57 -0.47 17.82
CA LYS A 142 4.93 -1.02 17.78
C LYS A 142 5.10 -2.10 18.82
N ALA A 143 6.04 -3.01 18.59
CA ALA A 143 6.43 -4.05 19.52
C ALA A 143 7.87 -4.51 19.28
N LYS A 144 8.48 -5.14 20.27
CA LYS A 144 9.72 -5.90 20.07
C LYS A 144 9.40 -7.28 19.53
N LEU A 145 10.04 -7.68 18.44
CA LEU A 145 9.99 -9.03 17.89
C LEU A 145 11.13 -9.86 18.47
N SER A 146 10.85 -10.55 19.58
CA SER A 146 11.81 -11.40 20.26
C SER A 146 11.93 -12.77 19.57
N PRO A 147 13.15 -13.24 19.23
CA PRO A 147 13.33 -14.55 18.62
C PRO A 147 12.98 -15.69 19.58
N PRO A 148 12.79 -16.92 19.08
CA PRO A 148 12.63 -18.11 19.92
C PRO A 148 13.79 -18.26 20.89
N LYS A 149 13.50 -18.72 22.10
CA LYS A 149 14.56 -19.12 23.05
C LYS A 149 15.04 -20.53 22.68
N ASP A 150 16.34 -20.74 22.64
CA ASP A 150 16.92 -22.06 22.38
C ASP A 150 16.52 -23.07 23.46
N GLY A 151 16.31 -24.33 23.06
CA GLY A 151 16.22 -25.47 23.96
C GLY A 151 14.81 -25.95 24.33
N GLY A 152 13.77 -25.59 23.60
CA GLY A 152 12.40 -26.12 23.83
C GLY A 152 12.00 -27.26 22.90
N ASN A 153 11.20 -28.22 23.41
CA ASN A 153 10.62 -29.33 22.61
C ASN A 153 9.41 -28.91 21.76
N THR A 154 9.13 -27.60 21.67
CA THR A 154 8.00 -27.04 20.92
C THR A 154 8.52 -26.37 19.64
N ALA A 155 7.64 -26.25 18.62
CA ALA A 155 7.94 -25.52 17.40
C ALA A 155 8.46 -24.09 17.74
N PRO A 156 9.47 -23.58 17.05
CA PRO A 156 10.03 -22.26 17.33
C PRO A 156 8.97 -21.17 17.14
N MET A 157 8.82 -20.30 18.14
CA MET A 157 7.88 -19.20 18.10
C MET A 157 8.58 -17.90 18.47
N TYR A 158 8.47 -16.90 17.58
CA TYR A 158 8.76 -15.51 17.94
C TYR A 158 7.68 -14.99 18.91
N LYS A 159 7.94 -13.86 19.52
CA LYS A 159 6.98 -13.22 20.42
C LYS A 159 6.99 -11.72 20.24
N LEU A 160 5.80 -11.11 20.27
CA LEU A 160 5.66 -9.67 20.43
C LEU A 160 5.71 -9.33 21.92
N ASP A 161 6.76 -8.62 22.32
CA ASP A 161 6.92 -8.05 23.65
C ASP A 161 6.74 -6.53 23.59
N ASP A 162 6.38 -5.91 24.71
CA ASP A 162 6.28 -4.46 24.87
C ASP A 162 5.39 -3.79 23.80
N ILE A 163 4.21 -4.34 23.54
CA ILE A 163 3.28 -3.76 22.55
C ILE A 163 2.81 -2.40 23.04
N VAL A 164 3.04 -1.37 22.21
CA VAL A 164 2.62 0.00 22.47
C VAL A 164 1.71 0.49 21.34
N THR A 165 0.52 0.93 21.67
CA THR A 165 -0.35 1.65 20.73
C THR A 165 0.21 3.05 20.50
N LEU A 166 0.52 3.38 19.27
CA LEU A 166 1.00 4.70 18.85
C LEU A 166 -0.16 5.63 18.50
N LEU A 167 -1.13 5.09 17.75
CA LEU A 167 -2.29 5.85 17.30
C LEU A 167 -3.52 4.94 17.19
N ARG A 168 -4.65 5.47 17.62
CA ARG A 168 -5.98 4.96 17.28
C ARG A 168 -6.63 5.91 16.29
N VAL A 169 -6.92 5.41 15.09
CA VAL A 169 -7.59 6.20 14.05
C VAL A 169 -9.00 6.57 14.48
N ASP A 170 -9.35 7.83 14.28
CA ASP A 170 -10.63 8.41 14.67
C ASP A 170 -11.23 9.22 13.49
N PRO A 171 -12.56 9.10 13.25
CA PRO A 171 -13.53 8.28 13.96
C PRO A 171 -13.45 6.77 13.62
N ALA A 172 -13.95 5.94 14.54
CA ALA A 172 -14.31 4.56 14.26
C ALA A 172 -15.64 4.53 13.50
N VAL A 173 -15.82 3.50 12.65
CA VAL A 173 -17.05 3.33 11.84
C VAL A 173 -17.39 1.84 11.67
N PRO A 174 -18.66 1.50 11.36
CA PRO A 174 -19.07 0.09 11.26
C PRO A 174 -18.56 -0.62 10.01
N GLN A 175 -18.10 0.12 9.00
CA GLN A 175 -17.74 -0.44 7.71
C GLN A 175 -16.39 -1.17 7.75
N GLN A 176 -16.31 -2.32 7.03
CA GLN A 176 -15.11 -3.15 6.94
C GLN A 176 -14.40 -3.00 5.58
N ALA A 177 -14.18 -1.76 5.15
CA ALA A 177 -13.51 -1.45 3.89
C ALA A 177 -12.71 -0.15 3.98
N HIS A 178 -11.82 0.09 3.01
CA HIS A 178 -11.01 1.27 2.81
C HIS A 178 -10.23 1.68 4.07
N TYR A 179 -9.38 0.79 4.56
CA TYR A 179 -8.54 1.08 5.72
C TYR A 179 -7.26 1.85 5.35
N GLY A 180 -6.80 1.81 4.08
CA GLY A 180 -5.45 2.26 3.75
C GLY A 180 -4.42 1.37 4.44
N SER A 181 -3.84 1.87 5.53
CA SER A 181 -3.02 1.16 6.53
C SER A 181 -1.58 0.85 6.16
N ARG A 182 -1.07 1.36 5.03
CA ARG A 182 0.35 1.19 4.67
C ARG A 182 1.23 2.04 5.59
N LEU A 183 2.35 1.46 6.01
CA LEU A 183 3.40 2.07 6.81
C LEU A 183 4.67 2.27 5.98
N LEU A 184 5.36 3.39 6.19
CA LEU A 184 6.62 3.66 5.51
C LEU A 184 7.46 4.64 6.32
N PHE A 185 8.73 4.31 6.61
CA PHE A 185 9.66 5.27 7.20
C PHE A 185 10.24 6.20 6.15
N ASP A 186 10.31 7.50 6.48
CA ASP A 186 11.09 8.44 5.70
C ASP A 186 12.60 8.37 6.07
N ARG A 187 13.42 9.09 5.31
CA ARG A 187 14.87 9.15 5.54
C ARG A 187 15.28 9.83 6.87
N GLN A 188 14.33 10.50 7.52
CA GLN A 188 14.53 11.18 8.80
C GLN A 188 14.12 10.31 9.99
N GLY A 189 13.56 9.11 9.73
CA GLY A 189 13.11 8.17 10.74
C GLY A 189 11.70 8.47 11.27
N TYR A 190 10.89 9.27 10.56
CA TYR A 190 9.47 9.45 10.86
C TYR A 190 8.64 8.44 10.08
N LEU A 191 7.51 8.05 10.65
CA LEU A 191 6.61 7.04 10.08
C LEU A 191 5.44 7.70 9.36
N TYR A 192 5.34 7.46 8.04
CA TYR A 192 4.12 7.72 7.30
C TYR A 192 3.11 6.60 7.52
N VAL A 193 1.84 7.00 7.64
CA VAL A 193 0.69 6.09 7.79
C VAL A 193 -0.37 6.52 6.79
N SER A 194 -0.75 5.64 5.87
CA SER A 194 -1.86 5.92 4.96
C SER A 194 -3.19 5.46 5.54
N LEU A 195 -4.24 6.27 5.40
CA LEU A 195 -5.56 6.00 5.97
C LEU A 195 -6.66 6.26 4.94
N GLY A 196 -7.52 5.28 4.73
CA GLY A 196 -8.68 5.37 3.87
C GLY A 196 -9.89 6.04 4.52
N GLU A 197 -10.86 6.42 3.71
CA GLU A 197 -12.11 7.08 4.14
C GLU A 197 -13.19 6.11 4.63
N ARG A 198 -12.88 4.80 4.70
CA ARG A 198 -13.65 3.71 5.27
C ARG A 198 -14.86 3.26 4.44
N PHE A 199 -15.04 3.73 3.19
CA PHE A 199 -16.16 3.35 2.31
C PHE A 199 -17.55 3.46 3.00
N PHE A 200 -17.70 4.39 3.89
CA PHE A 200 -18.94 4.64 4.61
C PHE A 200 -19.50 5.98 4.16
N TYR A 201 -20.68 5.97 3.53
CA TYR A 201 -21.22 7.17 2.89
C TYR A 201 -21.29 8.40 3.82
N PRO A 202 -21.72 8.28 5.09
CA PRO A 202 -21.72 9.41 6.04
C PRO A 202 -20.35 10.01 6.32
N THR A 203 -19.25 9.22 6.24
CA THR A 203 -17.88 9.71 6.51
C THR A 203 -17.07 10.01 5.26
N ARG A 204 -17.65 9.84 4.07
CA ARG A 204 -16.95 10.07 2.81
C ARG A 204 -16.34 11.47 2.70
N GLY A 205 -17.04 12.50 3.22
CA GLY A 205 -16.57 13.87 3.27
C GLY A 205 -15.43 14.12 4.24
N GLU A 206 -15.19 13.20 5.19
CA GLU A 206 -14.12 13.33 6.19
C GLU A 206 -12.72 13.34 5.53
N ALA A 207 -12.60 12.82 4.30
CA ALA A 207 -11.36 12.94 3.53
C ALA A 207 -10.93 14.42 3.34
N GLN A 208 -11.86 15.36 3.32
CA GLN A 208 -11.60 16.81 3.23
C GLN A 208 -11.49 17.50 4.57
N SER A 209 -11.90 16.86 5.68
CA SER A 209 -11.86 17.43 7.02
C SER A 209 -10.47 17.27 7.65
N LEU A 210 -9.91 18.34 8.22
CA LEU A 210 -8.67 18.28 8.98
C LEU A 210 -8.87 17.87 10.45
N TYR A 211 -10.11 17.62 10.87
CA TYR A 211 -10.47 17.16 12.23
C TYR A 211 -10.56 15.64 12.33
N SER A 212 -10.40 14.93 11.22
CA SER A 212 -10.54 13.48 11.09
C SER A 212 -9.27 12.86 10.52
N HIS A 213 -8.95 11.63 10.93
CA HIS A 213 -7.87 10.85 10.31
C HIS A 213 -8.28 10.16 9.00
N LEU A 214 -9.57 10.15 8.66
CA LEU A 214 -10.07 9.41 7.49
C LEU A 214 -9.68 10.10 6.17
N GLY A 215 -9.15 9.32 5.23
CA GLY A 215 -8.70 9.81 3.93
C GLY A 215 -7.48 10.73 4.02
N LYS A 216 -6.43 10.27 4.71
CA LYS A 216 -5.22 11.05 5.03
C LYS A 216 -3.93 10.24 4.81
N ILE A 217 -2.86 10.97 4.56
CA ILE A 217 -1.52 10.51 4.90
C ILE A 217 -1.11 11.21 6.18
N LEU A 218 -0.76 10.46 7.21
CA LEU A 218 -0.21 10.98 8.46
C LEU A 218 1.32 10.86 8.45
N ARG A 219 1.99 11.69 9.25
CA ARG A 219 3.42 11.58 9.52
C ARG A 219 3.66 11.74 11.02
N ILE A 220 4.16 10.69 11.66
CA ILE A 220 4.31 10.61 13.12
C ILE A 220 5.75 10.22 13.51
N THR A 221 6.10 10.54 14.75
CA THR A 221 7.34 10.03 15.36
C THR A 221 7.18 8.56 15.73
N THR A 222 8.29 7.90 16.06
CA THR A 222 8.30 6.52 16.59
C THR A 222 7.58 6.35 17.94
N ASP A 223 7.16 7.45 18.56
CA ASP A 223 6.34 7.47 19.79
C ASP A 223 4.88 7.87 19.54
N GLY A 224 4.48 7.98 18.26
CA GLY A 224 3.09 8.29 17.88
C GLY A 224 2.70 9.75 17.96
N LYS A 225 3.65 10.67 18.20
CA LYS A 225 3.40 12.11 18.21
C LYS A 225 3.46 12.68 16.78
N PRO A 226 2.81 13.82 16.51
CA PRO A 226 2.99 14.52 15.25
C PRO A 226 4.47 14.77 14.96
N ALA A 227 4.92 14.45 13.74
CA ALA A 227 6.32 14.68 13.37
C ALA A 227 6.61 16.19 13.22
N PRO A 228 7.81 16.63 13.57
CA PRO A 228 8.23 18.00 13.30
C PRO A 228 8.09 18.36 11.82
N GLY A 229 7.62 19.58 11.57
CA GLY A 229 7.42 20.08 10.21
C GLY A 229 6.09 19.64 9.56
N ASN A 230 5.19 18.94 10.25
CA ASN A 230 3.85 18.69 9.76
C ASN A 230 3.09 20.01 9.52
N PRO A 231 2.29 20.09 8.42
CA PRO A 231 1.70 21.36 7.99
C PRO A 231 0.62 21.92 8.92
N PHE A 232 -0.11 21.05 9.60
CA PHE A 232 -1.26 21.41 10.44
C PHE A 232 -0.94 21.37 11.94
N ASN A 233 0.32 21.25 12.30
CA ASN A 233 0.82 21.40 13.66
C ASN A 233 1.01 22.90 13.97
N VAL A 234 -0.07 23.64 13.91
CA VAL A 234 -0.12 25.09 14.22
C VAL A 234 -0.39 25.31 15.70
N ASP A 235 0.01 26.48 16.18
CA ASP A 235 -0.03 26.89 17.58
C ASP A 235 -1.35 26.51 18.25
N GLN A 236 -1.29 25.77 19.36
CA GLN A 236 -2.43 25.24 20.13
C GLN A 236 -3.34 26.31 20.74
N GLN A 237 -3.06 27.59 20.51
CA GLN A 237 -3.84 28.72 20.99
C GLN A 237 -5.03 29.09 20.06
N LEU A 238 -5.11 28.51 18.87
CA LEU A 238 -6.26 28.66 17.99
C LEU A 238 -7.34 27.67 18.41
N GLU A 239 -8.61 28.09 18.43
CA GLU A 239 -9.78 27.26 18.79
C GLU A 239 -9.97 26.06 17.83
N ASP A 240 -9.29 26.05 16.68
CA ASP A 240 -9.32 25.01 15.67
C ASP A 240 -8.19 23.99 15.89
N HIS A 241 -8.52 22.90 16.56
CA HIS A 241 -7.58 21.79 16.81
C HIS A 241 -7.57 20.81 15.65
N TYR A 242 -6.90 21.15 14.55
CA TYR A 242 -6.61 20.19 13.47
C TYR A 242 -5.83 19.00 14.01
N ARG A 243 -5.97 17.85 13.33
CA ARG A 243 -5.12 16.67 13.59
C ARG A 243 -3.69 16.98 13.15
N ALA A 244 -2.82 17.25 14.11
CA ALA A 244 -1.44 17.69 13.88
C ALA A 244 -0.56 16.62 13.20
N GLU A 245 -1.01 15.37 13.19
CA GLU A 245 -0.37 14.23 12.51
C GLU A 245 -0.52 14.29 10.99
N ILE A 246 -1.49 15.04 10.45
CA ILE A 246 -1.80 15.08 9.03
C ILE A 246 -0.64 15.67 8.23
N TRP A 247 -0.22 14.94 7.18
CA TRP A 247 0.72 15.39 6.17
C TRP A 247 0.03 15.88 4.90
N SER A 248 -0.95 15.10 4.39
CA SER A 248 -1.82 15.43 3.25
C SER A 248 -3.23 14.86 3.47
N TYR A 249 -4.19 15.31 2.66
CA TYR A 249 -5.60 14.96 2.83
C TYR A 249 -6.31 14.81 1.47
N GLY A 250 -7.55 14.33 1.51
CA GLY A 250 -8.34 14.13 0.28
C GLY A 250 -8.03 12.81 -0.44
N GLN A 251 -7.48 11.81 0.27
CA GLN A 251 -7.29 10.46 -0.23
C GLN A 251 -8.56 9.62 -0.07
N ARG A 252 -8.74 8.61 -0.95
CA ARG A 252 -9.86 7.68 -0.87
C ARG A 252 -9.48 6.39 -0.13
N ASN A 253 -8.56 5.60 -0.66
CA ASN A 253 -8.10 4.34 -0.05
C ASN A 253 -6.64 4.06 -0.43
N PRO A 254 -5.70 4.77 0.16
CA PRO A 254 -4.27 4.65 -0.13
C PRO A 254 -3.71 3.37 0.51
N GLN A 255 -3.40 2.34 -0.30
CA GLN A 255 -2.84 1.06 0.16
C GLN A 255 -1.36 0.88 -0.20
N ALA A 256 -0.78 1.80 -0.95
CA ALA A 256 0.60 1.74 -1.39
C ALA A 256 1.35 3.04 -1.06
N LEU A 257 2.56 2.92 -0.50
CA LEU A 257 3.50 4.02 -0.24
C LEU A 257 4.90 3.60 -0.66
N ALA A 258 5.65 4.52 -1.26
CA ALA A 258 7.08 4.35 -1.55
C ALA A 258 7.81 5.69 -1.48
N ILE A 259 9.12 5.66 -1.14
CA ILE A 259 10.00 6.83 -1.23
C ILE A 259 10.79 6.75 -2.54
N GLU A 260 10.70 7.78 -3.35
CA GLU A 260 11.49 7.90 -4.57
C GLU A 260 12.99 7.98 -4.19
N PRO A 261 13.83 7.10 -4.75
CA PRO A 261 15.20 6.93 -4.23
C PRO A 261 16.14 8.10 -4.51
N LEU A 262 15.91 8.89 -5.55
CA LEU A 262 16.79 10.00 -5.92
C LEU A 262 16.44 11.28 -5.15
N THR A 263 15.16 11.62 -5.03
CA THR A 263 14.68 12.85 -4.40
C THR A 263 14.33 12.70 -2.93
N GLY A 264 13.91 11.50 -2.51
CA GLY A 264 13.36 11.24 -1.18
C GLY A 264 11.91 11.65 -1.03
N GLU A 265 11.22 11.92 -2.12
CA GLU A 265 9.82 12.32 -2.14
C GLU A 265 8.89 11.12 -1.97
N LEU A 266 7.75 11.37 -1.31
CA LEU A 266 6.75 10.35 -1.03
C LEU A 266 5.82 10.15 -2.23
N TRP A 267 5.66 8.91 -2.64
CA TRP A 267 4.68 8.48 -3.63
C TRP A 267 3.63 7.59 -2.96
N GLU A 268 2.43 7.65 -3.48
CA GLU A 268 1.27 6.94 -2.95
C GLU A 268 0.47 6.32 -4.10
N GLY A 269 -0.12 5.14 -3.85
CA GLY A 269 -1.06 4.50 -4.75
C GLY A 269 -2.37 4.21 -4.05
N GLU A 270 -3.49 4.64 -4.66
CA GLU A 270 -4.81 4.48 -4.08
C GLU A 270 -5.86 3.89 -5.02
N HIS A 271 -6.86 3.26 -4.40
CA HIS A 271 -8.02 2.74 -5.12
C HIS A 271 -8.99 3.87 -5.46
N GLY A 272 -9.25 4.08 -6.73
CA GLY A 272 -10.37 4.85 -7.22
C GLY A 272 -11.73 4.15 -6.99
N PRO A 273 -12.82 4.77 -7.43
CA PRO A 273 -14.15 4.12 -7.42
C PRO A 273 -14.24 3.01 -8.49
N GLN A 274 -15.16 3.05 -9.42
CA GLN A 274 -15.09 2.21 -10.62
C GLN A 274 -14.30 2.97 -11.69
N GLY A 275 -13.07 2.54 -11.98
CA GLY A 275 -12.06 3.30 -12.71
C GLY A 275 -11.32 4.29 -11.80
N GLY A 276 -10.21 4.84 -12.28
CA GLY A 276 -9.49 5.93 -11.63
C GLY A 276 -8.67 5.55 -10.42
N ASP A 277 -8.06 4.36 -10.40
CA ASP A 277 -6.98 4.09 -9.45
C ASP A 277 -5.80 4.99 -9.77
N GLU A 278 -5.13 5.53 -8.77
CA GLU A 278 -4.18 6.62 -8.91
C GLU A 278 -2.79 6.29 -8.39
N ILE A 279 -1.79 6.91 -8.99
CA ILE A 279 -0.45 7.08 -8.43
C ILE A 279 -0.22 8.56 -8.24
N ASN A 280 0.02 8.94 -6.99
CA ASN A 280 0.16 10.30 -6.54
C ASN A 280 1.59 10.60 -6.07
N HIS A 281 2.10 11.77 -6.40
CA HIS A 281 3.30 12.34 -5.78
C HIS A 281 2.85 13.19 -4.60
N ILE A 282 3.15 12.74 -3.36
CA ILE A 282 2.59 13.31 -2.14
C ILE A 282 3.38 14.52 -1.66
N ARG A 283 2.72 15.67 -1.64
CA ARG A 283 3.25 16.94 -1.14
C ARG A 283 2.68 17.29 0.22
N ARG A 284 3.47 17.96 1.01
CA ARG A 284 3.08 18.50 2.30
C ARG A 284 1.90 19.46 2.16
N SER A 285 0.85 19.33 2.98
CA SER A 285 -0.40 20.10 3.02
C SER A 285 -1.30 19.99 1.78
N ALA A 286 -0.97 19.17 0.80
CA ALA A 286 -1.73 19.07 -0.43
C ALA A 286 -3.05 18.29 -0.26
N ASN A 287 -4.05 18.68 -1.07
CA ASN A 287 -5.36 18.05 -1.16
C ASN A 287 -5.44 17.20 -2.43
N TYR A 288 -5.68 15.88 -2.29
CA TYR A 288 -5.79 14.94 -3.41
C TYR A 288 -7.23 14.77 -3.93
N GLY A 289 -8.14 15.56 -3.43
CA GLY A 289 -9.41 15.88 -4.06
C GLY A 289 -10.58 14.96 -3.74
N TRP A 290 -10.38 13.75 -3.24
CA TRP A 290 -11.52 12.89 -2.90
C TRP A 290 -12.40 13.50 -1.79
N PRO A 291 -13.75 13.50 -1.88
CA PRO A 291 -14.60 13.06 -3.00
C PRO A 291 -15.04 14.22 -3.92
N LEU A 292 -14.34 15.33 -3.94
CA LEU A 292 -14.67 16.54 -4.73
C LEU A 292 -14.36 16.35 -6.22
N VAL A 293 -13.27 15.64 -6.51
CA VAL A 293 -12.84 15.24 -7.84
C VAL A 293 -12.43 13.77 -7.81
N ALA A 294 -12.59 13.06 -8.92
CA ALA A 294 -12.09 11.70 -9.11
C ALA A 294 -12.16 11.30 -10.57
N TYR A 295 -11.25 10.45 -11.00
CA TYR A 295 -11.45 9.63 -12.20
C TYR A 295 -12.34 8.42 -11.85
N GLY A 296 -13.16 7.94 -12.83
CA GLY A 296 -14.09 6.83 -12.62
C GLY A 296 -15.50 7.26 -12.17
N LYS A 297 -16.29 6.29 -11.71
CA LYS A 297 -17.69 6.46 -11.33
C LYS A 297 -18.00 5.76 -10.00
N ASN A 298 -19.06 6.20 -9.31
CA ASN A 298 -19.60 5.48 -8.17
C ASN A 298 -20.05 4.04 -8.57
N TYR A 299 -20.18 3.15 -7.59
CA TYR A 299 -20.57 1.75 -7.84
C TYR A 299 -21.99 1.58 -8.34
N ASP A 300 -22.85 2.58 -8.18
CA ASP A 300 -24.20 2.65 -8.76
C ASP A 300 -24.20 3.18 -10.21
N GLY A 301 -23.02 3.51 -10.77
CA GLY A 301 -22.84 4.04 -12.11
C GLY A 301 -22.98 5.56 -12.24
N THR A 302 -23.34 6.25 -11.15
CA THR A 302 -23.43 7.72 -11.15
C THR A 302 -22.03 8.35 -11.15
N PRO A 303 -21.88 9.55 -11.73
CA PRO A 303 -20.59 10.26 -11.66
C PRO A 303 -20.27 10.71 -10.22
N VAL A 304 -19.00 10.66 -9.84
CA VAL A 304 -18.52 11.26 -8.58
C VAL A 304 -18.63 12.78 -8.72
N ASN A 305 -19.34 13.43 -7.80
CA ASN A 305 -19.50 14.90 -7.77
C ASN A 305 -19.72 15.54 -9.16
N GLY A 306 -20.68 15.01 -9.92
CA GLY A 306 -20.99 15.48 -11.27
C GLY A 306 -19.94 15.14 -12.33
N GLY A 307 -18.99 14.23 -12.05
CA GLY A 307 -17.96 13.77 -12.98
C GLY A 307 -16.75 14.70 -13.08
N LYS A 308 -16.56 15.58 -12.11
CA LYS A 308 -15.38 16.46 -12.06
C LYS A 308 -14.11 15.64 -11.83
N THR A 309 -13.12 15.83 -12.69
CA THR A 309 -11.78 15.21 -12.57
C THR A 309 -10.72 16.20 -12.08
N GLN A 310 -11.02 17.50 -12.08
CA GLN A 310 -10.11 18.58 -11.70
C GLN A 310 -10.85 19.69 -10.96
N MET A 311 -10.17 20.32 -10.01
CA MET A 311 -10.66 21.49 -9.29
C MET A 311 -9.47 22.32 -8.78
N PRO A 312 -9.55 23.67 -8.77
CA PRO A 312 -8.52 24.51 -8.16
C PRO A 312 -8.29 24.12 -6.69
N GLY A 313 -7.02 24.04 -6.27
CA GLY A 313 -6.64 23.64 -4.92
C GLY A 313 -6.59 22.13 -4.68
N THR A 314 -6.79 21.31 -5.71
CA THR A 314 -6.56 19.86 -5.65
C THR A 314 -5.39 19.45 -6.55
N GLU A 315 -4.60 18.49 -6.08
CA GLU A 315 -3.53 17.86 -6.86
C GLU A 315 -4.11 16.86 -7.86
N GLN A 316 -3.40 16.69 -8.98
CA GLN A 316 -3.72 15.68 -9.97
C GLN A 316 -2.80 14.47 -9.81
N PRO A 317 -3.33 13.23 -9.97
CA PRO A 317 -2.48 12.05 -9.99
C PRO A 317 -1.45 12.14 -11.10
N ARG A 318 -0.26 11.58 -10.86
CA ARG A 318 0.79 11.46 -11.88
C ARG A 318 0.45 10.40 -12.91
N TYR A 319 -0.31 9.39 -12.47
CA TYR A 319 -0.82 8.33 -13.34
C TYR A 319 -2.13 7.78 -12.81
N TYR A 320 -3.03 7.37 -13.69
CA TYR A 320 -4.26 6.66 -13.30
C TYR A 320 -4.61 5.53 -14.26
N TRP A 321 -5.35 4.55 -13.77
CA TRP A 321 -5.86 3.44 -14.55
C TRP A 321 -7.38 3.46 -14.64
N ASP A 322 -7.89 3.27 -15.86
CA ASP A 322 -9.30 2.99 -16.13
C ASP A 322 -9.39 1.92 -17.23
N PRO A 323 -9.84 0.69 -16.92
CA PRO A 323 -10.37 0.17 -15.65
C PRO A 323 -9.37 0.09 -14.50
N THR A 324 -9.88 -0.06 -13.26
CA THR A 324 -9.09 -0.19 -12.03
C THR A 324 -8.18 -1.40 -12.03
N ILE A 325 -7.03 -1.32 -11.37
CA ILE A 325 -6.13 -2.43 -11.08
C ILE A 325 -6.10 -2.79 -9.58
N ALA A 326 -6.60 -1.91 -8.72
CA ALA A 326 -6.56 -1.94 -7.25
C ALA A 326 -5.12 -2.05 -6.71
N PRO A 327 -4.36 -0.94 -6.60
CA PRO A 327 -2.98 -0.92 -6.09
C PRO A 327 -2.92 -1.41 -4.63
N GLY A 328 -2.18 -2.49 -4.36
CA GLY A 328 -2.09 -3.09 -3.02
C GLY A 328 -0.84 -2.69 -2.23
N GLY A 329 0.28 -2.57 -2.89
CA GLY A 329 1.56 -2.11 -2.37
C GLY A 329 2.47 -1.69 -3.51
N MET A 330 3.55 -0.97 -3.20
CA MET A 330 4.52 -0.56 -4.20
C MET A 330 5.91 -0.37 -3.62
N ASP A 331 6.91 -0.42 -4.49
CA ASP A 331 8.28 -0.14 -4.15
C ASP A 331 9.08 0.38 -5.35
N PHE A 332 10.06 1.23 -5.12
CA PHE A 332 11.05 1.61 -6.12
C PHE A 332 12.19 0.59 -6.16
N TYR A 333 12.57 0.16 -7.34
CA TYR A 333 13.70 -0.73 -7.51
C TYR A 333 15.02 0.06 -7.55
N THR A 334 15.94 -0.24 -6.65
CA THR A 334 17.21 0.48 -6.50
C THR A 334 18.44 -0.39 -6.75
N ALA A 335 18.26 -1.72 -6.79
CA ALA A 335 19.35 -2.66 -7.01
C ALA A 335 19.87 -2.65 -8.46
N ASP A 336 21.03 -3.25 -8.67
CA ASP A 336 21.67 -3.39 -9.99
C ASP A 336 21.46 -4.77 -10.63
N LEU A 337 20.70 -5.65 -9.96
CA LEU A 337 20.51 -7.03 -10.40
C LEU A 337 19.79 -7.12 -11.76
N ILE A 338 18.83 -6.22 -11.99
CA ILE A 338 18.14 -6.03 -13.26
C ILE A 338 18.28 -4.54 -13.64
N PRO A 339 19.29 -4.19 -14.45
CA PRO A 339 19.66 -2.79 -14.68
C PRO A 339 18.54 -1.90 -15.25
N GLU A 340 17.69 -2.45 -16.14
CA GLU A 340 16.57 -1.73 -16.73
C GLU A 340 15.40 -1.47 -15.75
N TRP A 341 15.44 -2.06 -14.56
CA TRP A 341 14.47 -1.81 -13.50
C TRP A 341 14.87 -0.68 -12.56
N LYS A 342 16.13 -0.25 -12.61
CA LYS A 342 16.67 0.76 -11.69
C LYS A 342 15.87 2.05 -11.75
N ASN A 343 15.45 2.54 -10.57
CA ASN A 343 14.58 3.71 -10.35
C ASN A 343 13.17 3.61 -10.99
N ASN A 344 12.74 2.40 -11.39
CA ASN A 344 11.34 2.20 -11.77
C ASN A 344 10.48 1.93 -10.54
N LEU A 345 9.20 2.32 -10.61
CA LEU A 345 8.19 2.04 -9.60
C LEU A 345 7.46 0.73 -9.95
N PHE A 346 7.41 -0.18 -9.00
CA PHE A 346 6.63 -1.41 -9.08
C PHE A 346 5.38 -1.30 -8.25
N VAL A 347 4.22 -1.62 -8.82
CA VAL A 347 2.90 -1.51 -8.18
C VAL A 347 2.21 -2.86 -8.24
N ALA A 348 1.90 -3.41 -7.08
CA ALA A 348 1.16 -4.65 -6.93
C ALA A 348 -0.33 -4.42 -7.28
N ALA A 349 -0.88 -5.15 -8.23
CA ALA A 349 -2.25 -5.00 -8.69
C ALA A 349 -3.14 -6.16 -8.21
N LEU A 350 -4.07 -5.87 -7.28
CA LEU A 350 -4.99 -6.86 -6.73
C LEU A 350 -6.05 -7.28 -7.75
N ALA A 351 -6.80 -6.33 -8.27
CA ALA A 351 -7.87 -6.59 -9.24
C ALA A 351 -7.29 -6.82 -10.64
N GLY A 352 -6.20 -6.13 -10.98
CA GLY A 352 -5.47 -6.30 -12.23
C GLY A 352 -4.73 -7.64 -12.36
N GLN A 353 -4.44 -8.32 -11.24
CA GLN A 353 -3.75 -9.62 -11.19
C GLN A 353 -2.39 -9.62 -11.89
N HIS A 354 -1.62 -8.57 -11.68
CA HIS A 354 -0.28 -8.42 -12.24
C HIS A 354 0.59 -7.54 -11.33
N LEU A 355 1.88 -7.51 -11.59
CA LEU A 355 2.81 -6.53 -11.06
C LEU A 355 3.07 -5.49 -12.15
N ALA A 356 2.61 -4.26 -11.97
CA ALA A 356 2.86 -3.17 -12.90
C ALA A 356 4.26 -2.59 -12.64
N ARG A 357 5.08 -2.43 -13.70
CA ARG A 357 6.31 -1.66 -13.68
C ARG A 357 6.09 -0.35 -14.42
N LEU A 358 6.27 0.76 -13.73
CA LEU A 358 6.19 2.09 -14.28
C LEU A 358 7.61 2.66 -14.45
N VAL A 359 7.93 3.06 -15.67
CA VAL A 359 9.18 3.76 -15.98
C VAL A 359 8.93 5.25 -15.86
N LEU A 360 9.73 5.92 -15.01
CA LEU A 360 9.58 7.34 -14.75
C LEU A 360 10.70 8.17 -15.37
N ARG A 361 10.35 9.40 -15.74
CA ARG A 361 11.27 10.48 -16.07
C ARG A 361 10.87 11.70 -15.24
N GLY A 362 11.57 11.94 -14.14
CA GLY A 362 11.08 12.84 -13.10
C GLY A 362 9.78 12.28 -12.51
N ASP A 363 8.72 13.06 -12.49
CA ASP A 363 7.39 12.66 -12.02
C ASP A 363 6.41 12.23 -13.15
N GLU A 364 6.91 12.08 -14.37
CA GLU A 364 6.15 11.62 -15.53
C GLU A 364 6.31 10.11 -15.74
N VAL A 365 5.21 9.39 -15.93
CA VAL A 365 5.22 7.96 -16.31
C VAL A 365 5.36 7.84 -17.83
N ILE A 366 6.52 7.36 -18.30
CA ILE A 366 6.86 7.27 -19.74
C ILE A 366 6.77 5.86 -20.29
N GLY A 367 6.48 4.86 -19.46
CA GLY A 367 6.33 3.47 -19.88
C GLY A 367 5.66 2.60 -18.84
N GLU A 368 4.91 1.60 -19.29
CA GLU A 368 4.24 0.62 -18.43
C GLU A 368 4.51 -0.80 -18.93
N GLU A 369 4.76 -1.73 -17.99
CA GLU A 369 4.85 -3.17 -18.22
C GLU A 369 4.04 -3.91 -17.18
N ARG A 370 3.47 -5.07 -17.55
CA ARG A 370 2.76 -5.97 -16.65
C ARG A 370 3.49 -7.29 -16.54
N LEU A 371 4.03 -7.56 -15.37
CA LEU A 371 4.69 -8.82 -15.02
C LEU A 371 3.70 -9.72 -14.27
N LEU A 372 3.93 -11.03 -14.24
CA LEU A 372 3.14 -12.03 -13.51
C LEU A 372 1.66 -12.16 -13.94
N GLN A 373 1.26 -11.68 -15.12
CA GLN A 373 -0.11 -11.84 -15.61
C GLN A 373 -0.50 -13.33 -15.76
N ASP A 374 0.45 -14.18 -16.14
CA ASP A 374 0.32 -15.62 -16.27
C ASP A 374 0.02 -16.33 -14.94
N GLN A 375 0.35 -15.71 -13.81
CA GLN A 375 0.09 -16.28 -12.48
C GLN A 375 -1.37 -16.20 -12.08
N HIS A 376 -2.18 -15.33 -12.66
CA HIS A 376 -3.60 -15.10 -12.35
C HIS A 376 -3.86 -14.89 -10.86
N GLN A 377 -2.95 -14.19 -10.17
CA GLN A 377 -3.02 -13.95 -8.73
C GLN A 377 -3.26 -12.47 -8.43
N ARG A 378 -4.05 -12.22 -7.40
CA ARG A 378 -4.17 -10.88 -6.80
C ARG A 378 -2.86 -10.55 -6.12
N ILE A 379 -2.08 -9.63 -6.68
CA ILE A 379 -0.81 -9.23 -6.09
C ILE A 379 -1.10 -8.21 -4.99
N ARG A 380 -0.67 -8.52 -3.75
CA ARG A 380 -0.95 -7.70 -2.56
C ARG A 380 0.15 -6.72 -2.25
N ASP A 381 1.39 -7.15 -2.28
CA ASP A 381 2.52 -6.29 -1.93
C ASP A 381 3.77 -6.68 -2.72
N VAL A 382 4.67 -5.75 -2.87
CA VAL A 382 5.97 -5.91 -3.51
C VAL A 382 7.02 -5.16 -2.72
N LYS A 383 8.17 -5.79 -2.47
CA LYS A 383 9.33 -5.15 -1.84
C LYS A 383 10.62 -5.64 -2.50
N GLN A 384 11.59 -4.75 -2.66
CA GLN A 384 12.94 -5.15 -2.99
C GLN A 384 13.60 -5.81 -1.79
N GLY A 385 14.09 -7.04 -1.97
CA GLY A 385 14.82 -7.76 -0.94
C GLY A 385 16.28 -7.33 -0.81
N PRO A 386 16.93 -7.70 0.30
CA PRO A 386 18.36 -7.43 0.51
C PRO A 386 19.27 -8.15 -0.49
N ASP A 387 18.74 -9.16 -1.19
CA ASP A 387 19.37 -9.88 -2.28
C ASP A 387 19.22 -9.19 -3.65
N GLY A 388 18.60 -8.01 -3.69
CA GLY A 388 18.33 -7.24 -4.91
C GLY A 388 17.19 -7.78 -5.78
N ALA A 389 16.56 -8.90 -5.42
CA ALA A 389 15.38 -9.41 -6.09
C ALA A 389 14.11 -8.69 -5.63
N LEU A 390 13.05 -8.76 -6.44
CA LEU A 390 11.71 -8.36 -5.95
C LEU A 390 11.02 -9.56 -5.28
N TRP A 391 10.43 -9.29 -4.14
CA TRP A 391 9.63 -10.23 -3.37
C TRP A 391 8.18 -9.78 -3.35
N VAL A 392 7.28 -10.69 -3.65
CA VAL A 392 5.86 -10.41 -3.90
C VAL A 392 5.01 -11.36 -3.10
N ILE A 393 3.92 -10.87 -2.50
CA ILE A 393 2.89 -11.70 -1.85
C ILE A 393 1.55 -11.56 -2.55
N THR A 394 0.73 -12.63 -2.50
CA THR A 394 -0.58 -12.66 -3.17
C THR A 394 -1.73 -12.80 -2.18
N ASP A 395 -2.83 -12.07 -2.41
CA ASP A 395 -4.03 -12.06 -1.56
C ASP A 395 -4.96 -13.25 -1.88
N ALA A 396 -4.72 -14.37 -1.21
CA ALA A 396 -5.53 -15.58 -1.31
C ALA A 396 -5.41 -16.42 -0.03
N ALA A 397 -6.38 -17.32 0.23
CA ALA A 397 -6.32 -18.30 1.33
C ALA A 397 -5.16 -19.29 1.19
N ALA A 398 -4.70 -19.54 -0.04
CA ALA A 398 -3.44 -20.20 -0.37
C ALA A 398 -2.47 -19.17 -0.97
N GLY A 399 -2.20 -18.13 -0.20
CA GLY A 399 -1.34 -17.01 -0.57
C GLY A 399 0.09 -17.46 -0.87
N ARG A 400 0.71 -16.80 -1.83
CA ARG A 400 2.06 -17.14 -2.30
C ARG A 400 3.06 -16.08 -1.88
N LEU A 401 4.28 -16.52 -1.61
CA LEU A 401 5.47 -15.69 -1.64
C LEU A 401 6.22 -16.00 -2.93
N ILE A 402 6.49 -15.00 -3.73
CA ILE A 402 7.12 -15.12 -5.05
C ILE A 402 8.37 -14.25 -5.08
N ARG A 403 9.47 -14.78 -5.62
CA ARG A 403 10.73 -14.07 -5.84
C ARG A 403 10.97 -13.89 -7.33
N LEU A 404 11.30 -12.66 -7.76
CA LEU A 404 11.67 -12.34 -9.14
C LEU A 404 13.13 -11.90 -9.18
N ALA A 405 13.92 -12.61 -9.98
CA ALA A 405 15.35 -12.36 -10.18
C ALA A 405 15.74 -12.68 -11.64
N PRO A 406 16.92 -12.32 -12.12
CA PRO A 406 17.45 -12.84 -13.39
C PRO A 406 17.54 -14.36 -13.38
N LYS A 407 17.37 -14.98 -14.59
CA LYS A 407 17.58 -16.43 -14.78
C LYS A 407 19.03 -16.78 -14.66
#